data_fb239fa866b8e4f3afbfca7106a37976
#
_entry.id   fb239fa866b8e4f3afbfca7106a37976
#
_cell.length_a   1.000
_cell.length_b   1.000
_cell.length_c   1.000
_cell.angle_alpha   90.00
_cell.angle_beta   90.00
_cell.angle_gamma   90.00
#
_symmetry.space_group_name_H-M   'P 1'
#
loop_
_entity.id
_entity.type
_entity.pdbx_description
1 polymer ?
#
loop_
_entity_poly.entity_id
_entity_poly.type
_entity_poly.pdbx_seq_one_letter_code
_entity_poly.pdbx_strand_id
1 'polypeptide(L)'
;MTLEDLVRHFIEASISGASKTQVVRKFKETYNLNQDQIKKLENLAKFKKKPKKINYNEFYKNNIIKKTQRIYFPFTQLYKHENFLSDEECEKLILMISKTLRPSTVADEGDTCLVNNYRTSKTSDLNYFTDPFYLNIDKKIANLMNLEPFFGETMQAQKYDIGEYYKEHYDFFSPFNHEYKTYCEWMGQRTWTTMIYLNDVEEGGETYFKHLNLKIKPKKGLLIGWNNLYSNGFPNYKTMHEALPPLKGDKYIITKWWRSWSLI
;
A
#
# COMPACT_ATOMS: atom_id res chain seq x y z
N MET A 1 -20.00 2.89 4.38
CA MET A 1 -19.36 1.63 3.95
C MET A 1 -20.29 0.95 2.97
N THR A 2 -19.87 0.69 1.75
CA THR A 2 -20.65 -0.08 0.79
C THR A 2 -20.50 -1.58 1.09
N LEU A 3 -21.45 -2.40 0.63
CA LEU A 3 -21.37 -3.86 0.74
C LEU A 3 -20.10 -4.39 0.05
N GLU A 4 -19.72 -3.75 -1.03
CA GLU A 4 -18.54 -4.06 -1.86
C GLU A 4 -17.24 -3.84 -1.08
N ASP A 5 -17.14 -2.75 -0.35
CA ASP A 5 -16.01 -2.49 0.54
C ASP A 5 -15.89 -3.56 1.62
N LEU A 6 -17.02 -3.96 2.20
CA LEU A 6 -17.06 -4.98 3.24
C LEU A 6 -16.62 -6.35 2.70
N VAL A 7 -17.07 -6.71 1.48
CA VAL A 7 -16.66 -7.95 0.80
C VAL A 7 -15.15 -7.95 0.53
N ARG A 8 -14.61 -6.85 0.03
CA ARG A 8 -13.17 -6.71 -0.21
C ARG A 8 -12.38 -6.94 1.07
N HIS A 9 -12.72 -6.27 2.15
CA HIS A 9 -12.02 -6.43 3.44
C HIS A 9 -12.14 -7.84 4.01
N PHE A 10 -13.29 -8.48 3.82
CA PHE A 10 -13.47 -9.86 4.24
C PHE A 10 -12.52 -10.79 3.47
N ILE A 11 -12.34 -10.57 2.17
CA ILE A 11 -11.42 -11.32 1.34
C ILE A 11 -9.97 -11.02 1.75
N GLU A 12 -9.58 -9.74 1.90
CA GLU A 12 -8.24 -9.33 2.34
C GLU A 12 -7.87 -9.95 3.70
N ALA A 13 -8.78 -9.88 4.66
CA ALA A 13 -8.56 -10.50 5.96
C ALA A 13 -8.46 -12.04 5.88
N SER A 14 -9.16 -12.66 4.93
CA SER A 14 -9.10 -14.12 4.71
C SER A 14 -7.78 -14.55 4.05
N ILE A 15 -7.13 -13.65 3.29
CA ILE A 15 -5.84 -13.90 2.62
C ILE A 15 -4.67 -13.65 3.58
N SER A 16 -4.84 -12.83 4.62
CA SER A 16 -3.78 -12.46 5.57
C SER A 16 -3.29 -13.59 6.49
N GLY A 17 -3.66 -14.84 6.22
CA GLY A 17 -3.26 -16.01 7.01
C GLY A 17 -4.09 -16.25 8.27
N ALA A 18 -5.06 -15.38 8.59
CA ALA A 18 -5.98 -15.60 9.70
C ALA A 18 -6.95 -16.75 9.40
N SER A 19 -7.24 -17.60 10.38
CA SER A 19 -8.25 -18.64 10.21
C SER A 19 -9.63 -18.03 9.91
N LYS A 20 -10.45 -18.74 9.14
CA LYS A 20 -11.83 -18.33 8.83
C LYS A 20 -12.60 -17.88 10.08
N THR A 21 -12.45 -18.60 11.17
CA THR A 21 -13.11 -18.31 12.47
C THR A 21 -12.64 -16.97 13.04
N GLN A 22 -11.34 -16.68 12.96
CA GLN A 22 -10.78 -15.40 13.41
C GLN A 22 -11.29 -14.23 12.56
N VAL A 23 -11.30 -14.38 11.23
CA VAL A 23 -11.84 -13.36 10.32
C VAL A 23 -13.31 -13.08 10.62
N VAL A 24 -14.13 -14.12 10.68
CA VAL A 24 -15.58 -13.99 10.97
C VAL A 24 -15.82 -13.30 12.31
N ARG A 25 -15.11 -13.73 13.37
CA ARG A 25 -15.23 -13.12 14.69
C ARG A 25 -14.86 -11.65 14.66
N LYS A 26 -13.69 -11.30 14.09
CA LYS A 26 -13.22 -9.94 13.98
C LYS A 26 -14.23 -9.05 13.20
N PHE A 27 -14.78 -9.58 12.10
CA PHE A 27 -15.76 -8.83 11.30
C PHE A 27 -17.07 -8.59 12.05
N LYS A 28 -17.56 -9.59 12.79
CA LYS A 28 -18.73 -9.42 13.65
C LYS A 28 -18.55 -8.32 14.69
N GLU A 29 -17.39 -8.34 15.37
CA GLU A 29 -17.07 -7.38 16.43
C GLU A 29 -16.83 -5.98 15.86
N THR A 30 -16.03 -5.87 14.78
CA THR A 30 -15.64 -4.57 14.20
C THR A 30 -16.79 -3.85 13.53
N TYR A 31 -17.67 -4.59 12.84
CA TYR A 31 -18.73 -4.00 12.01
C TYR A 31 -20.14 -4.25 12.56
N ASN A 32 -20.25 -4.82 13.76
CA ASN A 32 -21.50 -5.18 14.42
C ASN A 32 -22.45 -5.98 13.50
N LEU A 33 -21.88 -6.97 12.79
CA LEU A 33 -22.61 -7.77 11.82
C LEU A 33 -23.32 -8.96 12.47
N ASN A 34 -24.56 -9.18 12.08
CA ASN A 34 -25.31 -10.37 12.46
C ASN A 34 -24.88 -11.60 11.62
N GLN A 35 -25.41 -12.79 12.01
CA GLN A 35 -25.04 -14.05 11.37
C GLN A 35 -25.42 -14.10 9.87
N ASP A 36 -26.57 -13.53 9.49
CA ASP A 36 -27.02 -13.53 8.10
C ASP A 36 -26.18 -12.61 7.22
N GLN A 37 -25.78 -11.48 7.76
CA GLN A 37 -24.85 -10.55 7.08
C GLN A 37 -23.48 -11.21 6.85
N ILE A 38 -22.94 -11.91 7.84
CA ILE A 38 -21.70 -12.68 7.68
C ILE A 38 -21.86 -13.78 6.62
N LYS A 39 -22.98 -14.54 6.66
CA LYS A 39 -23.22 -15.58 5.65
C LYS A 39 -23.33 -14.99 4.24
N LYS A 40 -23.94 -13.82 4.11
CA LYS A 40 -24.02 -13.08 2.84
C LYS A 40 -22.63 -12.66 2.35
N LEU A 41 -21.77 -12.12 3.25
CA LEU A 41 -20.36 -11.79 2.93
C LEU A 41 -19.57 -13.02 2.50
N GLU A 42 -19.68 -14.13 3.25
CA GLU A 42 -19.03 -15.39 2.90
C GLU A 42 -19.46 -15.90 1.51
N ASN A 43 -20.74 -15.78 1.18
CA ASN A 43 -21.27 -16.17 -0.12
C ASN A 43 -20.75 -15.25 -1.24
N LEU A 44 -20.76 -13.94 -1.02
CA LEU A 44 -20.23 -12.98 -1.98
C LEU A 44 -18.73 -13.16 -2.20
N ALA A 45 -17.98 -13.44 -1.13
CA ALA A 45 -16.56 -13.78 -1.21
C ALA A 45 -16.29 -15.09 -1.97
N LYS A 46 -17.24 -16.03 -1.98
CA LYS A 46 -17.16 -17.27 -2.76
C LYS A 46 -17.57 -17.10 -4.21
N PHE A 47 -18.45 -16.15 -4.52
CA PHE A 47 -18.85 -15.82 -5.88
C PHE A 47 -17.73 -15.06 -6.58
N LYS A 48 -16.71 -15.79 -6.97
CA LYS A 48 -15.62 -15.34 -7.83
C LYS A 48 -16.20 -14.99 -9.21
N LYS A 49 -16.68 -13.77 -9.40
CA LYS A 49 -16.61 -13.19 -10.74
C LYS A 49 -15.12 -13.19 -11.08
N LYS A 50 -14.73 -13.71 -12.24
CA LYS A 50 -13.33 -13.59 -12.70
C LYS A 50 -12.95 -12.12 -12.53
N PRO A 51 -11.89 -11.82 -11.77
CA PRO A 51 -11.53 -10.45 -11.53
C PRO A 51 -11.32 -9.74 -12.86
N LYS A 52 -11.79 -8.49 -12.97
CA LYS A 52 -11.60 -7.68 -14.16
C LYS A 52 -10.10 -7.44 -14.33
N LYS A 53 -9.50 -8.09 -15.31
CA LYS A 53 -8.07 -7.88 -15.61
C LYS A 53 -7.87 -6.51 -16.21
N ILE A 54 -6.87 -5.80 -15.72
CA ILE A 54 -6.39 -4.59 -16.36
C ILE A 54 -5.65 -4.96 -17.64
N ASN A 55 -5.96 -4.25 -18.74
CA ASN A 55 -5.08 -4.25 -19.89
C ASN A 55 -3.81 -3.46 -19.54
N TYR A 56 -2.70 -4.14 -19.32
CA TYR A 56 -1.45 -3.51 -18.91
C TYR A 56 -0.96 -2.43 -19.89
N ASN A 57 -1.17 -2.61 -21.19
CA ASN A 57 -0.82 -1.60 -22.17
C ASN A 57 -1.65 -0.34 -22.03
N GLU A 58 -2.94 -0.49 -21.77
CA GLU A 58 -3.86 0.62 -21.55
C GLU A 58 -3.59 1.29 -20.20
N PHE A 59 -3.40 0.50 -19.16
CA PHE A 59 -3.01 0.93 -17.83
C PHE A 59 -1.68 1.70 -17.85
N TYR A 60 -0.67 1.18 -18.55
CA TYR A 60 0.64 1.82 -18.71
C TYR A 60 0.56 3.13 -19.50
N LYS A 61 -0.29 3.22 -20.51
CA LYS A 61 -0.46 4.41 -21.35
C LYS A 61 -1.33 5.49 -20.71
N ASN A 62 -2.40 5.09 -20.03
CA ASN A 62 -3.45 6.01 -19.57
C ASN A 62 -3.23 6.54 -18.16
N ASN A 63 -2.38 5.90 -17.37
CA ASN A 63 -2.03 6.38 -16.04
C ASN A 63 -0.87 7.37 -16.06
N ILE A 64 -1.01 8.39 -16.89
CA ILE A 64 -0.29 9.63 -16.66
C ILE A 64 -1.00 10.28 -15.49
N ILE A 65 -0.37 10.28 -14.35
CA ILE A 65 -0.86 10.97 -13.16
C ILE A 65 -0.96 12.45 -13.52
N LYS A 66 -2.17 12.90 -13.82
CA LYS A 66 -2.43 14.30 -14.14
C LYS A 66 -1.98 15.15 -12.97
N LYS A 67 -1.33 16.29 -13.26
CA LYS A 67 -0.80 17.25 -12.26
C LYS A 67 0.44 16.78 -11.49
N THR A 68 1.11 15.72 -11.92
CA THR A 68 2.39 15.31 -11.34
C THR A 68 3.57 15.67 -12.24
N GLN A 69 4.72 15.76 -11.62
CA GLN A 69 5.98 15.89 -12.34
C GLN A 69 6.60 14.51 -12.52
N ARG A 70 6.85 14.12 -13.77
CA ARG A 70 7.58 12.89 -14.07
C ARG A 70 9.06 13.05 -13.73
N ILE A 71 9.61 12.11 -12.99
CA ILE A 71 11.06 11.95 -12.86
C ILE A 71 11.47 10.97 -13.96
N TYR A 72 12.23 11.45 -14.92
CA TYR A 72 12.48 10.71 -16.15
C TYR A 72 13.60 9.68 -15.99
N PHE A 73 13.26 8.41 -16.15
CA PHE A 73 14.19 7.30 -16.31
C PHE A 73 13.73 6.40 -17.46
N PRO A 74 14.66 5.85 -18.28
CA PRO A 74 14.29 4.88 -19.29
C PRO A 74 13.61 3.65 -18.67
N PHE A 75 12.48 3.24 -19.26
CA PHE A 75 11.73 2.06 -18.86
C PHE A 75 11.16 2.07 -17.43
N THR A 76 11.20 3.19 -16.72
CA THR A 76 10.63 3.32 -15.38
C THR A 76 9.70 4.53 -15.34
N GLN A 77 8.49 4.31 -14.86
CA GLN A 77 7.53 5.37 -14.59
C GLN A 77 7.64 5.75 -13.12
N LEU A 78 8.14 6.94 -12.87
CA LEU A 78 8.26 7.52 -11.54
C LEU A 78 7.77 8.97 -11.59
N TYR A 79 6.92 9.33 -10.67
CA TYR A 79 6.26 10.65 -10.60
C TYR A 79 6.33 11.20 -9.19
N LYS A 80 6.33 12.52 -9.08
CA LYS A 80 6.17 13.25 -7.81
C LYS A 80 5.09 14.30 -7.90
N HIS A 81 4.42 14.57 -6.79
CA HIS A 81 3.45 15.64 -6.62
C HIS A 81 3.76 16.37 -5.32
N GLU A 82 4.28 17.58 -5.44
CA GLU A 82 4.55 18.46 -4.30
C GLU A 82 3.23 18.92 -3.66
N ASN A 83 3.19 19.04 -2.34
CA ASN A 83 2.05 19.53 -1.60
C ASN A 83 0.73 18.78 -1.93
N PHE A 84 0.83 17.46 -2.11
CA PHE A 84 -0.35 16.63 -2.38
C PHE A 84 -1.30 16.59 -1.17
N LEU A 85 -0.75 16.49 0.03
CA LEU A 85 -1.49 16.70 1.28
C LEU A 85 -1.15 18.07 1.86
N SER A 86 -2.14 18.70 2.50
CA SER A 86 -1.91 19.93 3.25
C SER A 86 -1.17 19.65 4.57
N ASP A 87 -0.65 20.70 5.20
CA ASP A 87 0.01 20.58 6.49
C ASP A 87 -0.92 20.02 7.56
N GLU A 88 -2.17 20.48 7.58
CA GLU A 88 -3.21 20.03 8.51
C GLU A 88 -3.57 18.55 8.29
N GLU A 89 -3.66 18.10 7.02
CA GLU A 89 -3.90 16.70 6.69
C GLU A 89 -2.75 15.82 7.20
N CYS A 90 -1.51 16.24 6.98
CA CYS A 90 -0.32 15.52 7.44
C CYS A 90 -0.26 15.42 8.98
N GLU A 91 -0.45 16.53 9.68
CA GLU A 91 -0.42 16.59 11.13
C GLU A 91 -1.52 15.72 11.76
N LYS A 92 -2.74 15.82 11.21
CA LYS A 92 -3.86 14.98 11.66
C LYS A 92 -3.56 13.50 11.45
N LEU A 93 -2.99 13.12 10.31
CA LEU A 93 -2.59 11.73 10.04
C LEU A 93 -1.55 11.25 11.05
N ILE A 94 -0.51 12.03 11.33
CA ILE A 94 0.53 11.67 12.31
C ILE A 94 -0.09 11.44 13.69
N LEU A 95 -0.98 12.31 14.14
CA LEU A 95 -1.67 12.16 15.42
C LEU A 95 -2.52 10.88 15.49
N MET A 96 -3.20 10.53 14.40
CA MET A 96 -4.02 9.33 14.35
C MET A 96 -3.16 8.04 14.29
N ILE A 97 -2.13 8.05 13.44
CA ILE A 97 -1.19 6.94 13.23
C ILE A 97 -0.47 6.61 14.54
N SER A 98 0.00 7.61 15.26
CA SER A 98 0.77 7.44 16.51
C SER A 98 0.04 6.66 17.60
N LYS A 99 -1.29 6.59 17.54
CA LYS A 99 -2.13 5.85 18.51
C LYS A 99 -2.21 4.35 18.22
N THR A 100 -1.84 3.90 17.02
CA THR A 100 -2.09 2.53 16.53
C THR A 100 -0.83 1.85 15.97
N LEU A 101 0.34 2.43 16.23
CA LEU A 101 1.62 1.88 15.80
C LEU A 101 1.91 0.53 16.45
N ARG A 102 2.38 -0.40 15.64
CA ARG A 102 2.89 -1.72 16.04
C ARG A 102 4.19 -2.02 15.30
N PRO A 103 5.06 -2.90 15.79
CA PRO A 103 6.23 -3.33 15.02
C PRO A 103 5.83 -3.79 13.62
N SER A 104 6.59 -3.39 12.60
CA SER A 104 6.33 -3.80 11.22
C SER A 104 6.66 -5.27 11.03
N THR A 105 5.88 -5.95 10.19
CA THR A 105 6.16 -7.30 9.70
C THR A 105 6.56 -7.25 8.23
N VAL A 106 7.31 -8.22 7.77
CA VAL A 106 7.55 -8.48 6.34
C VAL A 106 6.79 -9.74 5.96
N ALA A 107 6.32 -9.81 4.71
CA ALA A 107 5.86 -11.07 4.16
C ALA A 107 7.10 -11.95 3.96
N ASP A 108 7.21 -13.05 4.70
CA ASP A 108 8.35 -13.96 4.65
C ASP A 108 7.89 -15.41 4.43
N GLU A 109 8.78 -16.24 3.91
CA GLU A 109 8.55 -17.66 3.65
C GLU A 109 8.46 -18.44 4.97
N GLY A 110 7.30 -18.44 5.58
CA GLY A 110 7.02 -19.23 6.77
C GLY A 110 6.37 -18.46 7.91
N ASP A 111 5.56 -19.16 8.66
CA ASP A 111 4.65 -18.71 9.72
C ASP A 111 5.33 -18.06 10.96
N THR A 112 6.57 -17.63 10.85
CA THR A 112 7.28 -16.98 11.93
C THR A 112 7.34 -15.49 11.68
N CYS A 113 6.54 -14.76 12.41
CA CYS A 113 6.61 -13.32 12.64
C CYS A 113 7.93 -12.96 13.33
N LEU A 114 9.06 -13.25 12.69
CA LEU A 114 10.36 -12.85 13.21
C LEU A 114 10.48 -11.35 13.05
N VAL A 115 10.75 -10.66 14.14
CA VAL A 115 11.30 -9.31 14.19
C VAL A 115 12.63 -9.38 13.44
N ASN A 116 12.55 -9.20 12.14
CA ASN A 116 13.69 -9.43 11.28
C ASN A 116 14.48 -8.12 11.17
N ASN A 117 15.80 -8.19 11.27
CA ASN A 117 16.74 -7.10 10.97
C ASN A 117 16.64 -6.59 9.51
N TYR A 118 15.52 -6.87 8.85
CA TYR A 118 15.22 -6.44 7.49
C TYR A 118 14.38 -5.18 7.44
N ARG A 119 13.43 -5.04 8.40
CA ARG A 119 12.56 -3.88 8.56
C ARG A 119 12.37 -3.60 10.04
N THR A 120 12.83 -2.43 10.50
CA THR A 120 12.80 -2.05 11.93
C THR A 120 11.72 -1.03 12.26
N SER A 121 11.03 -0.50 11.24
CA SER A 121 9.96 0.51 11.39
C SER A 121 8.74 0.01 12.17
N LYS A 122 7.86 0.93 12.48
CA LYS A 122 6.52 0.67 13.04
C LYS A 122 5.44 0.91 11.98
N THR A 123 4.37 0.15 12.03
CA THR A 123 3.27 0.17 11.05
C THR A 123 1.93 0.46 11.73
N SER A 124 1.07 1.19 11.03
CA SER A 124 -0.35 1.34 11.33
C SER A 124 -1.17 1.15 10.06
N ASP A 125 -2.19 0.29 10.10
CA ASP A 125 -3.09 0.08 8.98
C ASP A 125 -4.20 1.14 9.01
N LEU A 126 -4.31 1.95 7.95
CA LEU A 126 -5.26 3.05 7.85
C LEU A 126 -6.59 2.54 7.30
N ASN A 127 -7.30 1.84 8.15
CA ASN A 127 -8.59 1.29 7.79
C ASN A 127 -9.64 2.41 7.76
N TYR A 128 -10.12 2.76 6.57
CA TYR A 128 -11.12 3.81 6.36
C TYR A 128 -12.50 3.50 6.98
N PHE A 129 -12.73 2.29 7.49
CA PHE A 129 -13.94 2.00 8.30
C PHE A 129 -13.81 2.47 9.74
N THR A 130 -12.59 2.71 10.20
CA THR A 130 -12.39 3.23 11.56
C THR A 130 -12.58 4.74 11.63
N ASP A 131 -12.26 5.45 10.53
CA ASP A 131 -12.42 6.89 10.45
C ASP A 131 -12.67 7.35 9.01
N PRO A 132 -13.72 8.17 8.76
CA PRO A 132 -14.02 8.73 7.43
C PRO A 132 -12.87 9.57 6.84
N PHE A 133 -11.98 10.08 7.66
CA PHE A 133 -10.84 10.86 7.21
C PHE A 133 -9.89 10.00 6.37
N TYR A 134 -9.64 8.76 6.77
CA TYR A 134 -8.85 7.82 5.96
C TYR A 134 -9.48 7.57 4.59
N LEU A 135 -10.82 7.46 4.53
CA LEU A 135 -11.53 7.31 3.27
C LEU A 135 -11.33 8.54 2.35
N ASN A 136 -11.33 9.75 2.91
CA ASN A 136 -11.10 10.97 2.13
C ASN A 136 -9.68 11.00 1.54
N ILE A 137 -8.68 10.62 2.32
CA ILE A 137 -7.30 10.51 1.83
C ILE A 137 -7.18 9.43 0.74
N ASP A 138 -7.80 8.26 0.95
CA ASP A 138 -7.81 7.17 -0.03
C ASP A 138 -8.43 7.60 -1.37
N LYS A 139 -9.60 8.23 -1.34
CA LYS A 139 -10.25 8.80 -2.53
C LYS A 139 -9.38 9.86 -3.22
N LYS A 140 -8.69 10.70 -2.45
CA LYS A 140 -7.79 11.72 -2.99
C LYS A 140 -6.65 11.08 -3.80
N ILE A 141 -6.05 9.99 -3.28
CA ILE A 141 -5.00 9.23 -3.97
C ILE A 141 -5.58 8.52 -5.21
N ALA A 142 -6.74 7.87 -5.08
CA ALA A 142 -7.41 7.17 -6.18
C ALA A 142 -7.73 8.12 -7.35
N ASN A 143 -8.25 9.31 -7.04
CA ASN A 143 -8.54 10.34 -8.03
C ASN A 143 -7.27 10.85 -8.73
N LEU A 144 -6.17 11.02 -8.00
CA LEU A 144 -4.89 11.40 -8.60
C LEU A 144 -4.39 10.33 -9.57
N MET A 145 -4.47 9.07 -9.16
CA MET A 145 -4.03 7.93 -9.95
C MET A 145 -4.97 7.60 -11.11
N ASN A 146 -6.16 8.19 -11.14
CA ASN A 146 -7.25 7.84 -12.06
C ASN A 146 -7.52 6.32 -12.04
N LEU A 147 -7.52 5.74 -10.85
CA LEU A 147 -7.78 4.33 -10.60
C LEU A 147 -9.03 4.19 -9.72
N GLU A 148 -9.80 3.15 -9.98
CA GLU A 148 -10.89 2.78 -9.09
C GLU A 148 -10.31 2.33 -7.74
N PRO A 149 -10.88 2.77 -6.60
CA PRO A 149 -10.40 2.40 -5.26
C PRO A 149 -10.27 0.89 -5.05
N PHE A 150 -11.09 0.10 -5.75
CA PHE A 150 -11.14 -1.37 -5.66
C PHE A 150 -9.87 -2.08 -6.17
N PHE A 151 -9.02 -1.38 -6.90
CA PHE A 151 -7.70 -1.88 -7.27
C PHE A 151 -6.64 -1.60 -6.20
N GLY A 152 -6.96 -0.86 -5.15
CA GLY A 152 -6.02 -0.49 -4.10
C GLY A 152 -6.12 -1.39 -2.87
N GLU A 153 -4.97 -1.72 -2.28
CA GLU A 153 -4.90 -2.27 -0.93
C GLU A 153 -5.27 -1.20 0.12
N THR A 154 -5.59 -1.61 1.34
CA THR A 154 -5.70 -0.66 2.47
C THR A 154 -4.39 0.12 2.61
N MET A 155 -4.50 1.43 2.81
CA MET A 155 -3.32 2.25 3.04
C MET A 155 -2.59 1.80 4.31
N GLN A 156 -1.28 1.79 4.26
CA GLN A 156 -0.43 1.46 5.39
C GLN A 156 0.48 2.64 5.72
N ALA A 157 0.42 3.09 6.97
CA ALA A 157 1.37 4.07 7.47
C ALA A 157 2.60 3.40 8.09
N GLN A 158 3.74 4.05 7.98
CA GLN A 158 4.97 3.62 8.62
C GLN A 158 5.60 4.81 9.36
N LYS A 159 6.10 4.52 10.57
CA LYS A 159 6.99 5.40 11.32
C LYS A 159 8.38 4.80 11.40
N TYR A 160 9.39 5.62 11.16
CA TYR A 160 10.79 5.30 11.36
C TYR A 160 11.36 6.26 12.41
N ASP A 161 11.78 5.72 13.54
CA ASP A 161 12.58 6.46 14.52
C ASP A 161 14.03 6.58 14.02
N ILE A 162 14.85 7.40 14.69
CA ILE A 162 16.27 7.58 14.34
C ILE A 162 16.96 6.20 14.28
N GLY A 163 17.63 5.93 13.16
CA GLY A 163 18.33 4.69 12.91
C GLY A 163 17.47 3.53 12.38
N GLU A 164 16.14 3.66 12.38
CA GLU A 164 15.25 2.65 11.82
C GLU A 164 15.23 2.68 10.29
N TYR A 165 15.09 1.53 9.66
CA TYR A 165 15.20 1.38 8.21
C TYR A 165 14.28 0.27 7.67
N TYR A 166 14.17 0.22 6.36
CA TYR A 166 13.67 -0.92 5.61
C TYR A 166 14.64 -1.20 4.48
N LYS A 167 15.26 -2.38 4.49
CA LYS A 167 16.27 -2.78 3.50
C LYS A 167 15.69 -2.81 2.09
N GLU A 168 16.56 -2.97 1.13
CA GLU A 168 16.22 -3.05 -0.29
C GLU A 168 15.18 -4.13 -0.59
N HIS A 169 14.10 -3.73 -1.25
CA HIS A 169 12.99 -4.61 -1.60
C HIS A 169 12.27 -4.13 -2.85
N TYR A 170 11.40 -5.00 -3.34
CA TYR A 170 10.42 -4.70 -4.37
C TYR A 170 9.03 -4.70 -3.77
N ASP A 171 8.15 -3.87 -4.31
CA ASP A 171 6.73 -3.91 -3.92
C ASP A 171 5.93 -4.98 -4.67
N PHE A 172 6.39 -5.39 -5.85
CA PHE A 172 5.78 -6.51 -6.56
C PHE A 172 6.15 -7.85 -5.90
N PHE A 173 5.30 -8.84 -6.06
CA PHE A 173 5.59 -10.21 -5.65
C PHE A 173 6.35 -10.92 -6.77
N SER A 174 7.50 -11.52 -6.45
CA SER A 174 8.28 -12.25 -7.44
C SER A 174 7.50 -13.46 -7.96
N PRO A 175 7.33 -13.62 -9.30
CA PRO A 175 6.64 -14.78 -9.86
C PRO A 175 7.29 -16.13 -9.54
N PHE A 176 8.54 -16.09 -9.07
CA PHE A 176 9.33 -17.27 -8.73
C PHE A 176 9.21 -17.67 -7.25
N ASN A 177 8.59 -16.83 -6.42
CA ASN A 177 8.44 -17.07 -4.99
C ASN A 177 7.05 -17.60 -4.66
N HIS A 178 6.95 -18.35 -3.56
CA HIS A 178 5.67 -18.87 -3.06
C HIS A 178 4.64 -17.77 -2.77
N GLU A 179 5.10 -16.62 -2.34
CA GLU A 179 4.31 -15.42 -2.06
C GLU A 179 3.47 -14.97 -3.26
N TYR A 180 3.98 -15.14 -4.49
CA TYR A 180 3.22 -14.80 -5.70
C TYR A 180 1.90 -15.55 -5.76
N LYS A 181 1.91 -16.87 -5.50
CA LYS A 181 0.69 -17.68 -5.49
C LYS A 181 -0.24 -17.23 -4.37
N THR A 182 0.30 -17.00 -3.18
CA THR A 182 -0.48 -16.61 -2.00
C THR A 182 -1.16 -15.25 -2.18
N TYR A 183 -0.43 -14.25 -2.67
CA TYR A 183 -0.90 -12.86 -2.68
C TYR A 183 -1.42 -12.38 -4.04
N CYS A 184 -1.07 -13.05 -5.16
CA CYS A 184 -1.49 -12.62 -6.49
C CYS A 184 -2.65 -13.43 -7.06
N GLU A 185 -2.95 -14.61 -6.53
CA GLU A 185 -4.04 -15.45 -7.06
C GLU A 185 -5.40 -14.75 -6.98
N TRP A 186 -5.61 -13.90 -5.98
CA TRP A 186 -6.90 -13.26 -5.67
C TRP A 186 -7.00 -11.80 -6.12
N MET A 187 -5.90 -11.05 -5.96
CA MET A 187 -5.88 -9.61 -6.23
C MET A 187 -4.97 -9.24 -7.42
N GLY A 188 -4.32 -10.22 -8.01
CA GLY A 188 -3.29 -9.97 -9.01
C GLY A 188 -2.03 -9.33 -8.44
N GLN A 189 -1.13 -8.93 -9.32
CA GLN A 189 0.15 -8.33 -8.97
C GLN A 189 -0.01 -6.88 -8.51
N ARG A 190 0.89 -6.38 -7.65
CA ARG A 190 1.04 -4.97 -7.36
C ARG A 190 1.60 -4.24 -8.58
N THR A 191 0.80 -3.34 -9.14
CA THR A 191 1.14 -2.59 -10.36
C THR A 191 1.80 -1.27 -10.05
N TRP A 192 1.16 -0.46 -9.21
CA TRP A 192 1.64 0.83 -8.78
C TRP A 192 1.81 0.89 -7.27
N THR A 193 2.78 1.67 -6.84
CA THR A 193 2.89 2.14 -5.46
C THR A 193 2.76 3.65 -5.45
N THR A 194 1.99 4.16 -4.51
CA THR A 194 1.97 5.57 -4.12
C THR A 194 2.42 5.69 -2.68
N MET A 195 3.35 6.58 -2.41
CA MET A 195 3.87 6.85 -1.08
C MET A 195 3.85 8.35 -0.81
N ILE A 196 3.44 8.74 0.39
CA ILE A 196 3.34 10.15 0.80
C ILE A 196 4.18 10.34 2.06
N TYR A 197 5.05 11.33 2.05
CA TYR A 197 5.74 11.78 3.25
C TYR A 197 4.84 12.72 4.05
N LEU A 198 4.69 12.47 5.35
CA LEU A 198 3.83 13.25 6.22
C LEU A 198 4.58 14.36 6.98
N ASN A 199 5.90 14.30 7.00
CA ASN A 199 6.74 15.32 7.61
C ASN A 199 8.04 15.49 6.87
N ASP A 200 8.70 16.60 7.14
CA ASP A 200 10.09 16.80 6.77
C ASP A 200 10.98 15.98 7.70
N VAL A 201 12.12 15.54 7.19
CA VAL A 201 13.19 14.91 7.98
C VAL A 201 14.43 15.78 7.84
N GLU A 202 14.99 16.16 8.95
CA GLU A 202 16.09 17.13 8.99
C GLU A 202 17.34 16.54 8.32
N GLU A 203 17.68 15.28 8.66
CA GLU A 203 18.82 14.55 8.08
C GLU A 203 18.50 13.08 7.90
N GLY A 204 18.86 12.50 6.75
CA GLY A 204 18.61 11.11 6.39
C GLY A 204 17.16 10.84 5.99
N GLY A 205 16.71 9.59 6.10
CA GLY A 205 15.34 9.17 5.87
C GLY A 205 14.91 9.09 4.40
N GLU A 206 15.83 9.24 3.44
CA GLU A 206 15.50 9.20 2.03
C GLU A 206 14.92 7.85 1.62
N THR A 207 14.08 7.87 0.58
CA THR A 207 13.76 6.68 -0.20
C THR A 207 14.76 6.57 -1.33
N TYR A 208 15.56 5.50 -1.32
CA TYR A 208 16.63 5.30 -2.29
C TYR A 208 16.29 4.22 -3.29
N PHE A 209 16.11 4.61 -4.54
CA PHE A 209 15.95 3.71 -5.68
C PHE A 209 17.33 3.31 -6.19
N LYS A 210 17.81 2.14 -5.77
CA LYS A 210 19.19 1.70 -5.95
C LYS A 210 19.62 1.63 -7.42
N HIS A 211 18.82 0.98 -8.27
CA HIS A 211 19.13 0.82 -9.69
C HIS A 211 18.97 2.10 -10.52
N LEU A 212 18.34 3.12 -9.95
CA LEU A 212 18.21 4.45 -10.57
C LEU A 212 19.23 5.44 -10.02
N ASN A 213 20.00 5.04 -8.98
CA ASN A 213 20.86 5.93 -8.19
C ASN A 213 20.13 7.22 -7.77
N LEU A 214 18.86 7.08 -7.34
CA LEU A 214 17.98 8.20 -7.02
C LEU A 214 17.59 8.15 -5.54
N LYS A 215 17.96 9.19 -4.81
CA LYS A 215 17.48 9.44 -3.43
C LYS A 215 16.40 10.53 -3.45
N ILE A 216 15.27 10.24 -2.83
CA ILE A 216 14.18 11.21 -2.67
C ILE A 216 14.11 11.57 -1.19
N LYS A 217 14.41 12.84 -0.88
CA LYS A 217 14.37 13.36 0.49
C LYS A 217 12.92 13.48 0.95
N PRO A 218 12.59 13.08 2.20
CA PRO A 218 11.30 13.34 2.81
C PRO A 218 10.97 14.82 2.79
N LYS A 219 9.75 15.15 2.36
CA LYS A 219 9.19 16.48 2.36
C LYS A 219 7.71 16.40 2.71
N LYS A 220 7.25 17.15 3.68
CA LYS A 220 5.85 17.15 4.12
C LYS A 220 4.91 17.35 2.95
N GLY A 221 3.89 16.50 2.83
CA GLY A 221 2.90 16.52 1.77
C GLY A 221 3.36 16.03 0.39
N LEU A 222 4.63 15.64 0.22
CA LEU A 222 5.14 15.10 -1.05
C LEU A 222 4.63 13.69 -1.29
N LEU A 223 3.92 13.50 -2.40
CA LEU A 223 3.59 12.17 -2.93
C LEU A 223 4.61 11.77 -3.99
N ILE A 224 5.05 10.53 -3.94
CA ILE A 224 5.75 9.85 -5.04
C ILE A 224 4.97 8.63 -5.48
N GLY A 225 4.98 8.33 -6.78
CA GLY A 225 4.32 7.15 -7.33
C GLY A 225 5.20 6.48 -8.38
N TRP A 226 5.28 5.14 -8.35
CA TRP A 226 6.05 4.38 -9.32
C TRP A 226 5.33 3.14 -9.79
N ASN A 227 5.63 2.75 -11.03
CA ASN A 227 5.09 1.54 -11.63
C ASN A 227 6.02 0.37 -11.40
N ASN A 228 5.52 -0.63 -10.69
CA ASN A 228 6.25 -1.85 -10.34
C ASN A 228 6.37 -2.83 -11.51
N LEU A 229 5.69 -2.58 -12.62
CA LEU A 229 5.67 -3.47 -13.77
C LEU A 229 6.07 -2.73 -15.05
N TYR A 230 6.58 -3.48 -16.02
CA TYR A 230 6.70 -3.03 -17.41
C TYR A 230 5.34 -3.10 -18.14
N SER A 231 5.27 -2.49 -19.33
CA SER A 231 4.05 -2.45 -20.15
C SER A 231 3.52 -3.82 -20.56
N ASN A 232 4.36 -4.85 -20.54
CA ASN A 232 4.00 -6.24 -20.78
C ASN A 232 3.54 -7.01 -19.53
N GLY A 233 3.49 -6.34 -18.37
CA GLY A 233 3.07 -6.92 -17.09
C GLY A 233 4.18 -7.66 -16.33
N PHE A 234 5.40 -7.71 -16.84
CA PHE A 234 6.53 -8.27 -16.10
C PHE A 234 7.03 -7.33 -15.00
N PRO A 235 7.56 -7.89 -13.89
CA PRO A 235 8.15 -7.12 -12.81
C PRO A 235 9.26 -6.19 -13.29
N ASN A 236 9.21 -4.94 -12.83
CA ASN A 236 10.24 -3.94 -13.12
C ASN A 236 11.30 -3.93 -12.01
N TYR A 237 12.34 -4.69 -12.18
CA TYR A 237 13.43 -4.79 -11.20
C TYR A 237 14.20 -3.47 -10.98
N LYS A 238 14.02 -2.47 -11.84
CA LYS A 238 14.60 -1.13 -11.62
C LYS A 238 13.94 -0.36 -10.48
N THR A 239 12.79 -0.80 -10.01
CA THR A 239 12.07 -0.19 -8.88
C THR A 239 12.53 -0.70 -7.50
N MET A 240 13.62 -1.48 -7.43
CA MET A 240 14.23 -1.81 -6.14
C MET A 240 14.52 -0.54 -5.34
N HIS A 241 14.03 -0.50 -4.12
CA HIS A 241 14.18 0.65 -3.26
C HIS A 241 14.35 0.25 -1.79
N GLU A 242 14.87 1.18 -1.00
CA GLU A 242 15.03 1.05 0.44
C GLU A 242 14.62 2.35 1.15
N ALA A 243 14.24 2.23 2.40
CA ALA A 243 14.09 3.38 3.29
C ALA A 243 15.37 3.54 4.10
N LEU A 244 16.15 4.55 3.77
CA LEU A 244 17.34 4.92 4.54
C LEU A 244 16.93 5.42 5.93
N PRO A 245 17.76 5.18 6.95
CA PRO A 245 17.46 5.61 8.30
C PRO A 245 17.41 7.14 8.42
N PRO A 246 16.44 7.70 9.16
CA PRO A 246 16.55 9.06 9.66
C PRO A 246 17.78 9.17 10.58
N LEU A 247 18.57 10.20 10.40
CA LEU A 247 19.72 10.51 11.25
C LEU A 247 19.38 11.59 12.27
N LYS A 248 18.42 12.47 11.90
CA LYS A 248 17.89 13.51 12.78
C LYS A 248 16.41 13.75 12.51
N GLY A 249 15.59 13.58 13.55
CA GLY A 249 14.13 13.56 13.45
C GLY A 249 13.57 12.19 13.07
N ASP A 250 12.29 11.98 13.28
CA ASP A 250 11.58 10.78 12.85
C ASP A 250 10.96 10.97 11.45
N LYS A 251 10.60 9.86 10.80
CA LYS A 251 9.95 9.88 9.49
C LYS A 251 8.61 9.18 9.53
N TYR A 252 7.57 9.86 9.03
CA TYR A 252 6.24 9.28 8.81
C TYR A 252 5.90 9.24 7.33
N ILE A 253 5.41 8.10 6.86
CA ILE A 253 4.93 7.93 5.49
C ILE A 253 3.60 7.18 5.47
N ILE A 254 2.87 7.32 4.37
CA ILE A 254 1.75 6.44 4.01
C ILE A 254 2.07 5.79 2.67
N THR A 255 1.83 4.49 2.57
CA THR A 255 1.96 3.73 1.32
C THR A 255 0.63 3.11 0.93
N LYS A 256 0.30 3.17 -0.36
CA LYS A 256 -0.82 2.46 -0.96
C LYS A 256 -0.34 1.71 -2.20
N TRP A 257 -0.66 0.42 -2.25
CA TRP A 257 -0.37 -0.45 -3.38
C TRP A 257 -1.61 -0.67 -4.23
N TRP A 258 -1.42 -0.71 -5.53
CA TRP A 258 -2.47 -0.90 -6.52
C TRP A 258 -2.31 -2.25 -7.18
N ARG A 259 -3.39 -3.00 -7.25
CA ARG A 259 -3.42 -4.37 -7.77
C ARG A 259 -3.82 -4.41 -9.23
N SER A 260 -3.40 -5.47 -9.94
CA SER A 260 -3.76 -5.65 -11.36
C SER A 260 -5.16 -6.19 -11.56
N TRP A 261 -5.82 -6.65 -10.53
CA TRP A 261 -7.19 -7.14 -10.58
C TRP A 261 -8.03 -6.41 -9.55
N SER A 262 -9.29 -6.13 -9.93
CA SER A 262 -10.30 -5.69 -8.97
C SER A 262 -11.04 -6.90 -8.45
N LEU A 263 -11.38 -6.89 -7.18
CA LEU A 263 -12.22 -7.92 -6.55
C LEU A 263 -13.70 -7.76 -6.85
N ILE A 264 -14.09 -6.64 -7.49
CA ILE A 264 -15.48 -6.26 -7.76
C ILE A 264 -15.68 -6.01 -9.25
#